data_114faf6105fbf54a95f22b10a60bb1e0
#
_entry.id   114faf6105fbf54a95f22b10a60bb1e0
#
_cell.length_a   1.000
_cell.length_b   1.000
_cell.length_c   1.000
_cell.angle_alpha   90.00
_cell.angle_beta   90.00
_cell.angle_gamma   90.00
#
_symmetry.space_group_name_H-M   'P 1'
#
loop_
_entity.id
_entity.type
_entity.pdbx_description
1 polymer ?
#
loop_
_entity_poly.entity_id
_entity_poly.type
_entity_poly.pdbx_seq_one_letter_code
_entity_poly.pdbx_strand_id
1 'polypeptide(L)'
;MILDIETPHGLARAHVHPVPRPKASLVLGHGAGGGITAPDLVVATDVAREQGLSVALVEQPYRVAGRRAPAPASQLDAAWTIVIAHLLASELSGVPLVVGGRSLGARVACRTDAALRAVGVLCLAFPLTPPRRSGLAPAQSRLSELDAVSVPTLVVQGTRDPFGMPPAAAGRTVIEVAGNHSLRTGLSDVRAAVQAWLGALVVELAESPHHAVT
;
A
#
# COMPACT_ATOMS: atom_id res chain seq x y z
N MET A 1 7.37 8.69 14.93
CA MET A 1 7.74 10.08 14.55
C MET A 1 6.72 10.55 13.52
N ILE A 2 6.35 11.82 13.53
CA ILE A 2 5.41 12.40 12.55
C ILE A 2 6.16 13.46 11.76
N LEU A 3 6.02 13.43 10.44
CA LEU A 3 6.65 14.38 9.51
C LEU A 3 5.57 15.02 8.64
N ASP A 4 5.54 16.33 8.60
CA ASP A 4 4.73 17.09 7.67
C ASP A 4 5.58 17.42 6.43
N ILE A 5 5.12 17.03 5.26
CA ILE A 5 5.86 17.10 4.00
C ILE A 5 5.06 17.92 2.99
N GLU A 6 5.64 19.03 2.53
CA GLU A 6 5.02 19.88 1.51
C GLU A 6 4.99 19.18 0.16
N THR A 7 3.84 19.26 -0.51
CA THR A 7 3.65 18.79 -1.88
C THR A 7 2.97 19.87 -2.73
N PRO A 8 3.01 19.80 -4.07
CA PRO A 8 2.28 20.74 -4.93
C PRO A 8 0.76 20.72 -4.72
N HIS A 9 0.25 19.72 -4.00
CA HIS A 9 -1.18 19.54 -3.74
C HIS A 9 -1.57 19.77 -2.28
N GLY A 10 -0.67 20.36 -1.50
CA GLY A 10 -0.81 20.67 -0.08
C GLY A 10 0.03 19.76 0.81
N LEU A 11 -0.08 19.98 2.11
CA LEU A 11 0.66 19.27 3.14
C LEU A 11 0.22 17.80 3.23
N ALA A 12 1.14 16.87 3.06
CA ALA A 12 0.98 15.46 3.40
C ALA A 12 1.61 15.18 4.77
N ARG A 13 1.23 14.07 5.40
CA ARG A 13 1.78 13.68 6.70
C ARG A 13 2.23 12.23 6.68
N ALA A 14 3.46 11.97 7.11
CA ALA A 14 4.00 10.63 7.26
C ALA A 14 4.17 10.28 8.75
N HIS A 15 3.58 9.14 9.15
CA HIS A 15 3.74 8.57 10.49
C HIS A 15 4.78 7.45 10.39
N VAL A 16 6.02 7.75 10.80
CA VAL A 16 7.15 6.83 10.65
C VAL A 16 7.36 6.01 11.92
N HIS A 17 7.46 4.71 11.74
CA HIS A 17 7.71 3.67 12.75
C HIS A 17 9.04 2.98 12.41
N PRO A 18 10.18 3.53 12.81
CA PRO A 18 11.47 2.96 12.50
C PRO A 18 11.74 1.70 13.31
N VAL A 19 12.56 0.80 12.76
CA VAL A 19 13.16 -0.31 13.49
C VAL A 19 14.69 -0.21 13.39
N PRO A 20 15.44 -0.74 14.38
CA PRO A 20 16.89 -0.76 14.31
C PRO A 20 17.39 -1.65 13.14
N ARG A 21 18.29 -1.14 12.31
CA ARG A 21 18.90 -1.87 11.19
C ARG A 21 17.84 -2.53 10.28
N PRO A 22 16.97 -1.74 9.64
CA PRO A 22 15.88 -2.29 8.85
C PRO A 22 16.41 -3.09 7.66
N LYS A 23 15.74 -4.20 7.34
CA LYS A 23 16.00 -5.04 6.17
C LYS A 23 15.39 -4.44 4.89
N ALA A 24 14.27 -3.74 5.06
CA ALA A 24 13.55 -3.03 4.02
C ALA A 24 12.66 -1.95 4.65
N SER A 25 12.01 -1.15 3.82
CA SER A 25 10.98 -0.20 4.24
C SER A 25 9.63 -0.55 3.62
N LEU A 26 8.53 -0.27 4.34
CA LEU A 26 7.16 -0.40 3.86
C LEU A 26 6.44 0.93 3.99
N VAL A 27 5.97 1.50 2.87
CA VAL A 27 5.17 2.72 2.88
C VAL A 27 3.73 2.39 2.52
N LEU A 28 2.79 2.75 3.39
CA LEU A 28 1.37 2.40 3.27
C LEU A 28 0.48 3.63 3.15
N GLY A 29 -0.40 3.63 2.12
CA GLY A 29 -1.43 4.63 1.92
C GLY A 29 -2.79 4.20 2.46
N HIS A 30 -3.59 5.17 2.94
CA HIS A 30 -4.94 4.92 3.46
C HIS A 30 -6.02 4.85 2.36
N GLY A 31 -7.21 4.34 2.71
CA GLY A 31 -8.40 4.34 1.86
C GLY A 31 -9.05 5.72 1.74
N ALA A 32 -9.88 5.93 0.70
CA ALA A 32 -10.50 7.21 0.37
C ALA A 32 -11.26 7.87 1.54
N GLY A 33 -12.07 7.12 2.25
CA GLY A 33 -12.89 7.61 3.38
C GLY A 33 -12.32 7.28 4.75
N GLY A 34 -11.18 6.58 4.81
CA GLY A 34 -10.53 6.13 6.06
C GLY A 34 -9.32 6.98 6.43
N GLY A 35 -8.64 6.55 7.49
CA GLY A 35 -7.36 7.10 7.93
C GLY A 35 -6.34 5.96 8.08
N ILE A 36 -5.18 6.32 8.60
CA ILE A 36 -4.05 5.39 8.83
C ILE A 36 -4.32 4.41 9.99
N THR A 37 -5.36 4.63 10.80
CA THR A 37 -5.75 3.77 11.92
C THR A 37 -6.71 2.64 11.52
N ALA A 38 -6.90 2.39 10.22
CA ALA A 38 -7.70 1.25 9.76
C ALA A 38 -7.09 -0.06 10.28
N PRO A 39 -7.89 -1.00 10.83
CA PRO A 39 -7.36 -2.19 11.52
C PRO A 39 -6.43 -3.05 10.65
N ASP A 40 -6.71 -3.17 9.37
CA ASP A 40 -5.89 -3.88 8.40
C ASP A 40 -4.53 -3.19 8.17
N LEU A 41 -4.48 -1.86 8.12
CA LEU A 41 -3.22 -1.10 8.05
C LEU A 41 -2.40 -1.23 9.34
N VAL A 42 -3.07 -1.22 10.50
CA VAL A 42 -2.39 -1.43 11.80
C VAL A 42 -1.77 -2.81 11.85
N VAL A 43 -2.53 -3.86 11.50
CA VAL A 43 -2.00 -5.25 11.44
C VAL A 43 -0.82 -5.35 10.48
N ALA A 44 -0.91 -4.78 9.27
CA ALA A 44 0.19 -4.82 8.31
C ALA A 44 1.44 -4.07 8.83
N THR A 45 1.24 -2.95 9.54
CA THR A 45 2.33 -2.19 10.17
C THR A 45 3.03 -3.01 11.26
N ASP A 46 2.26 -3.65 12.13
CA ASP A 46 2.83 -4.45 13.22
C ASP A 46 3.62 -5.64 12.67
N VAL A 47 3.05 -6.38 11.71
CA VAL A 47 3.71 -7.49 11.04
C VAL A 47 5.01 -7.05 10.36
N ALA A 48 4.98 -5.96 9.60
CA ALA A 48 6.17 -5.47 8.90
C ALA A 48 7.29 -5.13 9.90
N ARG A 49 6.97 -4.47 11.01
CA ARG A 49 7.95 -4.15 12.05
C ARG A 49 8.52 -5.40 12.71
N GLU A 50 7.71 -6.42 12.99
CA GLU A 50 8.14 -7.73 13.51
C GLU A 50 9.08 -8.45 12.54
N GLN A 51 8.88 -8.26 11.22
CA GLN A 51 9.76 -8.80 10.16
C GLN A 51 11.05 -7.96 9.95
N GLY A 52 11.20 -6.85 10.67
CA GLY A 52 12.36 -5.98 10.60
C GLY A 52 12.29 -4.92 9.51
N LEU A 53 11.08 -4.49 9.12
CA LEU A 53 10.88 -3.37 8.20
C LEU A 53 10.59 -2.08 8.97
N SER A 54 11.20 -0.97 8.58
CA SER A 54 10.71 0.35 8.97
C SER A 54 9.44 0.68 8.21
N VAL A 55 8.42 1.24 8.87
CA VAL A 55 7.12 1.50 8.25
C VAL A 55 6.80 2.98 8.27
N ALA A 56 6.24 3.52 7.18
CA ALA A 56 5.61 4.83 7.13
C ALA A 56 4.16 4.71 6.67
N LEU A 57 3.24 5.29 7.45
CA LEU A 57 1.83 5.45 7.09
C LEU A 57 1.62 6.87 6.60
N VAL A 58 1.12 7.04 5.37
CA VAL A 58 1.00 8.34 4.71
C VAL A 58 -0.44 8.81 4.66
N GLU A 59 -0.69 10.00 5.20
CA GLU A 59 -1.93 10.74 5.01
C GLU A 59 -1.77 11.70 3.82
N GLN A 60 -2.60 11.47 2.80
CA GLN A 60 -2.64 12.31 1.60
C GLN A 60 -3.07 13.75 1.90
N PRO A 61 -2.66 14.75 1.13
CA PRO A 61 -2.95 16.17 1.38
C PRO A 61 -4.43 16.48 1.61
N TYR A 62 -5.33 15.86 0.85
CA TYR A 62 -6.76 16.09 1.06
C TYR A 62 -7.24 15.65 2.45
N ARG A 63 -6.62 14.60 3.04
CA ARG A 63 -6.96 14.13 4.41
C ARG A 63 -6.41 15.05 5.47
N VAL A 64 -5.16 15.48 5.33
CA VAL A 64 -4.52 16.46 6.23
C VAL A 64 -5.34 17.76 6.25
N ALA A 65 -5.86 18.18 5.08
CA ALA A 65 -6.75 19.33 4.94
C ALA A 65 -8.20 19.08 5.43
N GLY A 66 -8.51 17.92 6.04
CA GLY A 66 -9.83 17.58 6.58
C GLY A 66 -10.90 17.26 5.53
N ARG A 67 -10.54 17.13 4.26
CA ARG A 67 -11.49 16.81 3.18
C ARG A 67 -11.88 15.33 3.19
N ARG A 68 -13.15 15.03 2.87
CA ARG A 68 -13.65 13.66 2.80
C ARG A 68 -13.50 13.03 1.42
N ALA A 69 -13.63 13.81 0.37
CA ALA A 69 -13.49 13.36 -1.00
C ALA A 69 -12.02 13.34 -1.42
N PRO A 70 -11.53 12.25 -2.04
CA PRO A 70 -10.16 12.19 -2.52
C PRO A 70 -9.94 13.16 -3.69
N ALA A 71 -8.70 13.60 -3.82
CA ALA A 71 -8.24 14.35 -4.98
C ALA A 71 -8.21 13.47 -6.26
N PRO A 72 -8.08 14.05 -7.46
CA PRO A 72 -7.84 13.31 -8.69
C PRO A 72 -6.62 12.38 -8.59
N ALA A 73 -6.63 11.27 -9.33
CA ALA A 73 -5.58 10.24 -9.26
C ALA A 73 -4.18 10.82 -9.48
N SER A 74 -4.00 11.66 -10.50
CA SER A 74 -2.70 12.30 -10.80
C SER A 74 -2.15 13.14 -9.64
N GLN A 75 -3.01 13.81 -8.89
CA GLN A 75 -2.60 14.61 -7.73
C GLN A 75 -2.21 13.71 -6.54
N LEU A 76 -2.95 12.61 -6.34
CA LEU A 76 -2.63 11.62 -5.32
C LEU A 76 -1.29 10.95 -5.59
N ASP A 77 -1.06 10.56 -6.84
CA ASP A 77 0.17 9.88 -7.28
C ASP A 77 1.38 10.83 -7.17
N ALA A 78 1.23 12.09 -7.57
CA ALA A 78 2.29 13.10 -7.46
C ALA A 78 2.65 13.40 -6.00
N ALA A 79 1.65 13.61 -5.13
CA ALA A 79 1.91 13.84 -3.71
C ALA A 79 2.57 12.61 -3.04
N TRP A 80 2.09 11.41 -3.35
CA TRP A 80 2.65 10.14 -2.86
C TRP A 80 4.12 9.97 -3.25
N THR A 81 4.46 10.20 -4.52
CA THR A 81 5.82 10.08 -5.02
C THR A 81 6.78 11.06 -4.33
N ILE A 82 6.34 12.31 -4.09
CA ILE A 82 7.14 13.31 -3.38
C ILE A 82 7.37 12.91 -1.93
N VAL A 83 6.33 12.42 -1.25
CA VAL A 83 6.45 11.95 0.14
C VAL A 83 7.46 10.81 0.23
N ILE A 84 7.37 9.82 -0.66
CA ILE A 84 8.30 8.70 -0.66
C ILE A 84 9.72 9.15 -0.98
N ALA A 85 9.92 10.03 -1.97
CA ALA A 85 11.25 10.57 -2.28
C ALA A 85 11.87 11.27 -1.06
N HIS A 86 11.08 12.04 -0.30
CA HIS A 86 11.53 12.66 0.94
C HIS A 86 11.95 11.61 1.98
N LEU A 87 11.11 10.58 2.20
CA LEU A 87 11.39 9.52 3.17
C LEU A 87 12.63 8.69 2.80
N LEU A 88 12.83 8.40 1.52
CA LEU A 88 14.00 7.67 1.03
C LEU A 88 15.29 8.49 1.11
N ALA A 89 15.20 9.81 1.09
CA ALA A 89 16.35 10.70 1.32
C ALA A 89 16.68 10.88 2.81
N SER A 90 15.82 10.40 3.71
CA SER A 90 15.93 10.61 5.16
C SER A 90 15.70 9.31 5.95
N GLU A 91 14.53 9.15 6.57
CA GLU A 91 14.22 8.12 7.57
C GLU A 91 14.22 6.68 7.03
N LEU A 92 13.98 6.49 5.74
CA LEU A 92 13.92 5.18 5.08
C LEU A 92 15.07 5.00 4.07
N SER A 93 16.16 5.74 4.23
CA SER A 93 17.31 5.69 3.31
C SER A 93 18.05 4.35 3.34
N GLY A 94 18.64 3.97 2.21
CA GLY A 94 19.60 2.86 2.10
C GLY A 94 19.02 1.45 2.19
N VAL A 95 17.69 1.28 2.12
CA VAL A 95 17.05 -0.04 2.15
C VAL A 95 16.02 -0.20 1.02
N PRO A 96 15.74 -1.44 0.57
CA PRO A 96 14.71 -1.71 -0.43
C PRO A 96 13.34 -1.18 -0.01
N LEU A 97 12.58 -0.68 -0.97
CA LEU A 97 11.26 -0.09 -0.76
C LEU A 97 10.15 -1.05 -1.15
N VAL A 98 9.25 -1.35 -0.22
CA VAL A 98 7.93 -1.96 -0.48
C VAL A 98 6.88 -0.86 -0.37
N VAL A 99 5.96 -0.79 -1.34
CA VAL A 99 4.83 0.14 -1.30
C VAL A 99 3.52 -0.60 -1.15
N GLY A 100 2.51 0.07 -0.63
CA GLY A 100 1.22 -0.57 -0.49
C GLY A 100 0.15 0.34 0.07
N GLY A 101 -0.93 -0.25 0.49
CA GLY A 101 -1.99 0.49 1.15
C GLY A 101 -3.33 -0.22 1.08
N ARG A 102 -4.33 0.48 1.59
CA ARG A 102 -5.70 0.03 1.63
C ARG A 102 -6.54 0.73 0.58
N SER A 103 -7.31 -0.02 -0.21
CA SER A 103 -8.30 0.50 -1.17
C SER A 103 -7.69 1.56 -2.11
N LEU A 104 -7.97 2.85 -1.92
CA LEU A 104 -7.37 3.93 -2.71
C LEU A 104 -5.84 3.94 -2.59
N GLY A 105 -5.29 3.71 -1.40
CA GLY A 105 -3.84 3.64 -1.19
C GLY A 105 -3.19 2.49 -1.96
N ALA A 106 -3.85 1.33 -2.04
CA ALA A 106 -3.39 0.21 -2.87
C ALA A 106 -3.31 0.58 -4.36
N ARG A 107 -4.31 1.31 -4.87
CA ARG A 107 -4.30 1.80 -6.26
C ARG A 107 -3.17 2.79 -6.53
N VAL A 108 -2.93 3.72 -5.60
CA VAL A 108 -1.82 4.68 -5.72
C VAL A 108 -0.49 3.92 -5.76
N ALA A 109 -0.29 2.94 -4.87
CA ALA A 109 0.89 2.10 -4.85
C ALA A 109 1.10 1.38 -6.19
N CYS A 110 0.06 0.71 -6.74
CA CYS A 110 0.14 0.01 -8.02
C CYS A 110 0.48 0.92 -9.21
N ARG A 111 0.00 2.17 -9.22
CA ARG A 111 0.28 3.10 -10.33
C ARG A 111 1.67 3.74 -10.26
N THR A 112 2.32 3.68 -9.12
CA THR A 112 3.58 4.41 -8.87
C THR A 112 4.76 3.50 -8.57
N ASP A 113 4.56 2.18 -8.43
CA ASP A 113 5.60 1.21 -8.05
C ASP A 113 6.84 1.28 -8.93
N ALA A 114 6.64 1.28 -10.25
CA ALA A 114 7.74 1.33 -11.22
C ALA A 114 8.56 2.64 -11.13
N ALA A 115 7.87 3.78 -11.00
CA ALA A 115 8.54 5.09 -10.86
C ALA A 115 9.32 5.20 -9.54
N LEU A 116 8.85 4.52 -8.50
CA LEU A 116 9.48 4.47 -7.18
C LEU A 116 10.53 3.37 -7.06
N ARG A 117 10.69 2.52 -8.08
CA ARG A 117 11.56 1.33 -8.04
C ARG A 117 11.25 0.43 -6.83
N ALA A 118 9.98 0.27 -6.53
CA ALA A 118 9.54 -0.61 -5.46
C ALA A 118 9.93 -2.06 -5.76
N VAL A 119 10.28 -2.82 -4.72
CA VAL A 119 10.61 -4.25 -4.83
C VAL A 119 9.44 -5.16 -4.51
N GLY A 120 8.30 -4.61 -4.10
CA GLY A 120 7.07 -5.34 -3.84
C GLY A 120 5.89 -4.41 -3.60
N VAL A 121 4.67 -4.91 -3.84
CA VAL A 121 3.42 -4.16 -3.63
C VAL A 121 2.45 -4.93 -2.73
N LEU A 122 1.98 -4.29 -1.65
CA LEU A 122 0.97 -4.82 -0.73
C LEU A 122 -0.38 -4.13 -0.94
N CYS A 123 -1.38 -4.87 -1.40
CA CYS A 123 -2.75 -4.40 -1.60
C CYS A 123 -3.70 -4.97 -0.54
N LEU A 124 -4.25 -4.13 0.31
CA LEU A 124 -5.31 -4.48 1.26
C LEU A 124 -6.65 -3.98 0.69
N ALA A 125 -7.58 -4.91 0.41
CA ALA A 125 -8.87 -4.64 -0.19
C ALA A 125 -8.77 -3.80 -1.47
N PHE A 126 -8.13 -4.32 -2.52
CA PHE A 126 -8.02 -3.63 -3.80
C PHE A 126 -9.40 -3.44 -4.44
N PRO A 127 -9.84 -2.22 -4.77
CA PRO A 127 -11.18 -1.96 -5.27
C PRO A 127 -11.24 -2.21 -6.78
N LEU A 128 -11.34 -3.48 -7.21
CA LEU A 128 -11.25 -3.93 -8.60
C LEU A 128 -12.25 -3.23 -9.51
N THR A 129 -13.53 -3.25 -9.14
CA THR A 129 -14.59 -2.62 -9.93
C THR A 129 -15.53 -1.87 -8.99
N PRO A 130 -15.74 -0.56 -9.19
CA PRO A 130 -16.71 0.17 -8.38
C PRO A 130 -18.10 -0.47 -8.45
N PRO A 131 -18.82 -0.57 -7.34
CA PRO A 131 -20.18 -1.11 -7.34
C PRO A 131 -21.07 -0.33 -8.33
N ARG A 132 -21.90 -1.07 -9.06
CA ARG A 132 -22.82 -0.49 -10.05
C ARG A 132 -23.81 0.45 -9.33
N ARG A 133 -23.90 1.67 -9.83
CA ARG A 133 -24.94 2.62 -9.42
C ARG A 133 -26.11 2.50 -10.36
N SER A 134 -27.34 2.48 -9.80
CA SER A 134 -28.57 2.43 -10.59
C SER A 134 -28.62 3.55 -11.63
N GLY A 135 -28.97 3.24 -12.87
CA GLY A 135 -29.10 4.21 -13.97
C GLY A 135 -27.79 4.65 -14.64
N LEU A 136 -26.63 4.15 -14.22
CA LEU A 136 -25.34 4.46 -14.84
C LEU A 136 -24.77 3.24 -15.60
N ALA A 137 -23.91 3.54 -16.59
CA ALA A 137 -23.12 2.52 -17.28
C ALA A 137 -22.27 1.72 -16.27
N PRO A 138 -21.92 0.45 -16.57
CA PRO A 138 -21.02 -0.34 -15.75
C PRO A 138 -19.72 0.43 -15.52
N ALA A 139 -19.25 0.40 -14.27
CA ALA A 139 -17.98 1.02 -13.94
C ALA A 139 -16.82 0.24 -14.57
N GLN A 140 -15.81 0.94 -15.04
CA GLN A 140 -14.63 0.32 -15.63
C GLN A 140 -13.84 -0.45 -14.56
N SER A 141 -13.36 -1.64 -14.91
CA SER A 141 -12.45 -2.40 -14.08
C SER A 141 -11.10 -1.68 -13.95
N ARG A 142 -10.49 -1.82 -12.78
CA ARG A 142 -9.15 -1.30 -12.48
C ARG A 142 -8.08 -2.40 -12.54
N LEU A 143 -8.41 -3.53 -13.16
CA LEU A 143 -7.47 -4.64 -13.29
C LEU A 143 -6.16 -4.22 -13.96
N SER A 144 -6.22 -3.30 -14.92
CA SER A 144 -5.03 -2.76 -15.59
C SER A 144 -4.02 -2.08 -14.64
N GLU A 145 -4.47 -1.53 -13.49
CA GLU A 145 -3.55 -0.99 -12.50
C GLU A 145 -2.76 -2.11 -11.79
N LEU A 146 -3.37 -3.28 -11.56
CA LEU A 146 -2.68 -4.45 -11.02
C LEU A 146 -1.81 -5.15 -12.08
N ASP A 147 -2.28 -5.20 -13.32
CA ASP A 147 -1.56 -5.88 -14.41
C ASP A 147 -0.30 -5.10 -14.85
N ALA A 148 -0.24 -3.81 -14.55
CA ALA A 148 0.94 -2.98 -14.80
C ALA A 148 2.07 -3.20 -13.77
N VAL A 149 1.78 -3.78 -12.59
CA VAL A 149 2.78 -4.06 -11.57
C VAL A 149 3.65 -5.23 -11.98
N SER A 150 4.97 -5.03 -12.02
CA SER A 150 5.95 -6.04 -12.46
C SER A 150 6.72 -6.71 -11.33
N VAL A 151 6.51 -6.28 -10.10
CA VAL A 151 7.18 -6.82 -8.90
C VAL A 151 6.24 -7.74 -8.10
N PRO A 152 6.78 -8.59 -7.21
CA PRO A 152 5.96 -9.44 -6.33
C PRO A 152 4.85 -8.64 -5.65
N THR A 153 3.61 -9.10 -5.82
CA THR A 153 2.43 -8.42 -5.32
C THR A 153 1.58 -9.34 -4.46
N LEU A 154 1.21 -8.89 -3.27
CA LEU A 154 0.18 -9.53 -2.45
C LEU A 154 -1.11 -8.71 -2.48
N VAL A 155 -2.22 -9.35 -2.80
CA VAL A 155 -3.56 -8.81 -2.61
C VAL A 155 -4.27 -9.60 -1.52
N VAL A 156 -4.66 -8.94 -0.42
CA VAL A 156 -5.53 -9.53 0.61
C VAL A 156 -6.92 -8.97 0.42
N GLN A 157 -7.89 -9.83 0.10
CA GLN A 157 -9.23 -9.41 -0.31
C GLN A 157 -10.32 -10.10 0.52
N GLY A 158 -11.32 -9.34 0.93
CA GLY A 158 -12.49 -9.90 1.62
C GLY A 158 -13.37 -10.72 0.67
N THR A 159 -13.80 -11.92 1.10
CA THR A 159 -14.68 -12.82 0.29
C THR A 159 -16.02 -12.19 -0.11
N ARG A 160 -16.45 -11.14 0.61
CA ARG A 160 -17.71 -10.41 0.34
C ARG A 160 -17.43 -8.95 0.00
N ASP A 161 -16.28 -8.68 -0.61
CA ASP A 161 -15.94 -7.32 -1.04
C ASP A 161 -16.81 -6.92 -2.25
N PRO A 162 -17.65 -5.87 -2.15
CA PRO A 162 -18.52 -5.44 -3.25
C PRO A 162 -17.75 -4.88 -4.45
N PHE A 163 -16.45 -4.59 -4.31
CA PHE A 163 -15.59 -4.18 -5.41
C PHE A 163 -15.03 -5.36 -6.21
N GLY A 164 -15.35 -6.60 -5.84
CA GLY A 164 -14.95 -7.81 -6.53
C GLY A 164 -13.61 -8.39 -6.05
N MET A 165 -13.30 -9.56 -6.59
CA MET A 165 -12.10 -10.34 -6.29
C MET A 165 -11.11 -10.22 -7.46
N PRO A 166 -9.93 -9.63 -7.26
CA PRO A 166 -8.89 -9.62 -8.28
C PRO A 166 -8.43 -11.05 -8.61
N PRO A 167 -8.15 -11.37 -9.89
CA PRO A 167 -7.58 -12.66 -10.23
C PRO A 167 -6.10 -12.75 -9.81
N ALA A 168 -5.65 -13.94 -9.43
CA ALA A 168 -4.24 -14.26 -9.32
C ALA A 168 -3.57 -14.20 -10.71
N ALA A 169 -2.27 -13.87 -10.74
CA ALA A 169 -1.48 -13.82 -11.96
C ALA A 169 -0.01 -14.13 -11.65
N ALA A 170 0.84 -14.24 -12.65
CA ALA A 170 2.28 -14.32 -12.43
C ALA A 170 2.77 -13.12 -11.60
N GLY A 171 3.49 -13.39 -10.51
CA GLY A 171 3.95 -12.35 -9.58
C GLY A 171 2.87 -11.76 -8.66
N ARG A 172 1.59 -12.13 -8.83
CA ARG A 172 0.48 -11.63 -8.01
C ARG A 172 -0.23 -12.75 -7.25
N THR A 173 -0.01 -12.80 -5.96
CA THR A 173 -0.73 -13.69 -5.03
C THR A 173 -1.98 -12.99 -4.52
N VAL A 174 -3.12 -13.70 -4.53
CA VAL A 174 -4.38 -13.21 -3.97
C VAL A 174 -4.79 -14.14 -2.83
N ILE A 175 -4.96 -13.58 -1.65
CA ILE A 175 -5.41 -14.30 -0.44
C ILE A 175 -6.79 -13.79 -0.06
N GLU A 176 -7.75 -14.71 -0.06
CA GLU A 176 -9.12 -14.44 0.36
C GLU A 176 -9.23 -14.57 1.88
N VAL A 177 -9.83 -13.56 2.51
CA VAL A 177 -10.09 -13.58 3.95
C VAL A 177 -11.57 -13.35 4.24
N ALA A 178 -12.04 -13.84 5.38
CA ALA A 178 -13.43 -13.61 5.79
C ALA A 178 -13.68 -12.10 5.99
N GLY A 179 -14.65 -11.54 5.28
CA GLY A 179 -15.03 -10.14 5.44
C GLY A 179 -15.45 -9.45 4.15
N ASN A 180 -15.59 -8.15 4.26
CA ASN A 180 -15.94 -7.24 3.17
C ASN A 180 -14.79 -6.27 2.90
N HIS A 181 -15.05 -5.21 2.12
CA HIS A 181 -14.06 -4.18 1.77
C HIS A 181 -13.37 -3.51 2.97
N SER A 182 -13.91 -3.58 4.16
CA SER A 182 -13.31 -2.95 5.35
C SER A 182 -12.24 -3.80 6.03
N LEU A 183 -12.13 -5.10 5.73
CA LEU A 183 -11.21 -6.07 6.34
C LEU A 183 -11.16 -6.00 7.88
N ARG A 184 -12.30 -5.68 8.52
CA ARG A 184 -12.39 -5.59 9.97
C ARG A 184 -12.54 -6.95 10.65
N THR A 185 -12.98 -7.94 9.88
CA THR A 185 -13.08 -9.35 10.29
C THR A 185 -11.97 -10.14 9.59
N GLY A 186 -11.54 -11.26 10.16
CA GLY A 186 -10.46 -12.04 9.59
C GLY A 186 -9.06 -11.38 9.70
N LEU A 187 -8.86 -10.52 10.70
CA LEU A 187 -7.57 -9.86 10.91
C LEU A 187 -6.43 -10.83 11.21
N SER A 188 -6.70 -12.00 11.80
CA SER A 188 -5.74 -13.08 11.94
C SER A 188 -5.24 -13.60 10.60
N ASP A 189 -6.15 -13.74 9.64
CA ASP A 189 -5.82 -14.24 8.30
C ASP A 189 -5.08 -13.18 7.49
N VAL A 190 -5.48 -11.89 7.63
CA VAL A 190 -4.71 -10.74 7.10
C VAL A 190 -3.28 -10.77 7.64
N ARG A 191 -3.11 -10.94 8.97
CA ARG A 191 -1.81 -11.02 9.61
C ARG A 191 -0.98 -12.16 9.02
N ALA A 192 -1.54 -13.37 8.96
CA ALA A 192 -0.84 -14.55 8.43
C ALA A 192 -0.42 -14.36 6.97
N ALA A 193 -1.29 -13.84 6.13
CA ALA A 193 -0.99 -13.57 4.72
C ALA A 193 0.15 -12.55 4.55
N VAL A 194 0.08 -11.43 5.26
CA VAL A 194 1.12 -10.38 5.22
C VAL A 194 2.44 -10.90 5.77
N GLN A 195 2.40 -11.66 6.87
CA GLN A 195 3.60 -12.24 7.50
C GLN A 195 4.31 -13.23 6.57
N ALA A 196 3.58 -14.14 5.95
CA ALA A 196 4.14 -15.12 5.04
C ALA A 196 4.77 -14.45 3.81
N TRP A 197 4.07 -13.49 3.21
CA TRP A 197 4.53 -12.80 2.01
C TRP A 197 5.74 -11.89 2.29
N LEU A 198 5.69 -11.05 3.32
CA LEU A 198 6.84 -10.19 3.69
C LEU A 198 8.05 -11.02 4.10
N GLY A 199 7.84 -12.13 4.83
CA GLY A 199 8.92 -13.04 5.21
C GLY A 199 9.64 -13.62 3.99
N ALA A 200 8.90 -14.09 2.99
CA ALA A 200 9.47 -14.60 1.74
C ALA A 200 10.23 -13.49 0.97
N LEU A 201 9.62 -12.32 0.84
CA LEU A 201 10.23 -11.17 0.15
C LEU A 201 11.56 -10.74 0.81
N VAL A 202 11.60 -10.68 2.15
CA VAL A 202 12.83 -10.30 2.89
C VAL A 202 13.95 -11.32 2.68
N VAL A 203 13.63 -12.61 2.60
CA VAL A 203 14.61 -13.67 2.30
C VAL A 203 15.15 -13.50 0.89
N GLU A 204 14.29 -13.31 -0.10
CA GLU A 204 14.67 -13.09 -1.50
C GLU A 204 15.58 -11.86 -1.68
N LEU A 205 15.25 -10.76 -1.00
CA LEU A 205 16.07 -9.54 -1.00
C LEU A 205 17.45 -9.76 -0.38
N ALA A 206 17.55 -10.59 0.66
CA ALA A 206 18.83 -10.90 1.29
C ALA A 206 19.74 -11.81 0.43
N GLU A 207 19.14 -12.66 -0.42
CA GLU A 207 19.84 -13.57 -1.31
C GLU A 207 20.23 -12.91 -2.66
N SER A 208 19.64 -11.77 -3.02
CA SER A 208 19.88 -11.06 -4.27
C SER A 208 21.01 -10.03 -4.11
N PRO A 209 22.24 -10.28 -4.60
CA PRO A 209 23.43 -9.43 -4.36
C PRO A 209 23.37 -8.06 -5.07
N HIS A 210 22.33 -7.71 -5.80
CA HIS A 210 22.27 -6.56 -6.69
C HIS A 210 21.52 -5.33 -6.13
N HIS A 211 21.10 -5.34 -4.86
CA HIS A 211 20.41 -4.18 -4.23
C HIS A 211 21.30 -3.37 -3.29
N ALA A 212 22.63 -3.55 -3.34
CA ALA A 212 23.54 -2.59 -2.70
C ALA A 212 23.47 -1.28 -3.51
N VAL A 213 22.77 -0.31 -2.96
CA VAL A 213 22.64 1.05 -3.48
C VAL A 213 24.03 1.66 -3.61
N THR A 214 24.50 1.85 -4.85
CA THR A 214 25.56 2.80 -5.17
C THR A 214 25.03 4.22 -5.17
#